data_1a66bf20a7739acf1aed5696eaffa332
#
_entry.id   1a66bf20a7739acf1aed5696eaffa332
#
_cell.length_a   1.000
_cell.length_b   1.000
_cell.length_c   1.000
_cell.angle_alpha   90.00
_cell.angle_beta   90.00
_cell.angle_gamma   90.00
#
_symmetry.space_group_name_H-M   'P 1'
#
loop_
_entity.id
_entity.type
_entity.pdbx_description
1 polymer ?
#
loop_
_entity_poly.entity_id
_entity_poly.type
_entity_poly.pdbx_seq_one_letter_code
_entity_poly.pdbx_strand_id
1 'polypeptide(L)'
;MKKIRIGKMLIAMVLMLAMVWMVPMGAEASTELPIQPRYTNTRIATVGLSNENGTAVCIGDVTGYDGTTIYLVEMVLEQLSSAGMTTMRIPWTGMSSTTNSFCVVKRVGVPTGFNYRLTLTAVVRSSTLDETVSVSTEKQF
;
A
#
# COMPACT_ATOMS: atom_id res chain seq x y z
N MET A 1 56.56 41.19 19.34
CA MET A 1 55.97 39.85 19.65
C MET A 1 54.45 39.76 19.44
N LYS A 2 53.91 40.38 18.39
CA LYS A 2 52.44 40.30 18.10
C LYS A 2 52.11 39.53 16.82
N LYS A 3 53.07 38.87 16.16
CA LYS A 3 52.84 38.18 14.87
C LYS A 3 52.41 36.72 14.94
N ILE A 4 52.47 36.09 16.12
CA ILE A 4 52.17 34.65 16.29
C ILE A 4 50.67 34.37 16.51
N ARG A 5 49.88 35.37 16.96
CA ARG A 5 48.45 35.18 17.26
C ARG A 5 47.57 35.20 16.02
N ILE A 6 47.97 35.86 14.94
CA ILE A 6 47.17 35.96 13.70
C ILE A 6 47.17 34.62 12.92
N GLY A 7 48.34 33.93 12.90
CA GLY A 7 48.44 32.64 12.19
C GLY A 7 47.61 31.54 12.84
N LYS A 8 47.50 31.52 14.18
CA LYS A 8 46.68 30.51 14.88
C LYS A 8 45.18 30.75 14.73
N MET A 9 44.78 32.02 14.62
CA MET A 9 43.40 32.39 14.38
C MET A 9 42.94 32.10 12.92
N LEU A 10 43.84 32.28 11.96
CA LEU A 10 43.60 31.95 10.56
C LEU A 10 43.48 30.44 10.32
N ILE A 11 44.28 29.61 11.01
CA ILE A 11 44.24 28.15 10.91
C ILE A 11 42.93 27.62 11.54
N ALA A 12 42.49 28.21 12.69
CA ALA A 12 41.22 27.83 13.30
C ALA A 12 40.02 28.21 12.42
N MET A 13 40.11 29.35 11.72
CA MET A 13 39.02 29.77 10.80
C MET A 13 38.93 28.93 9.54
N VAL A 14 40.08 28.49 9.00
CA VAL A 14 40.13 27.58 7.85
C VAL A 14 39.64 26.18 8.22
N LEU A 15 39.93 25.69 9.45
CA LEU A 15 39.41 24.41 9.96
C LEU A 15 37.92 24.46 10.20
N MET A 16 37.36 25.58 10.66
CA MET A 16 35.90 25.72 10.79
C MET A 16 35.19 25.81 9.43
N LEU A 17 35.82 26.44 8.41
CA LEU A 17 35.22 26.46 7.06
C LEU A 17 35.24 25.07 6.40
N ALA A 18 36.24 24.24 6.70
CA ALA A 18 36.33 22.88 6.15
C ALA A 18 35.26 21.91 6.74
N MET A 19 34.77 22.17 7.97
CA MET A 19 33.72 21.35 8.58
C MET A 19 32.30 21.64 8.05
N VAL A 20 32.08 22.79 7.42
CA VAL A 20 30.77 23.16 6.84
C VAL A 20 30.49 22.45 5.51
N TRP A 21 31.52 21.83 4.89
CA TRP A 21 31.36 21.13 3.62
C TRP A 21 31.17 19.62 3.74
N MET A 22 31.18 19.06 4.95
CA MET A 22 30.68 17.71 5.20
C MET A 22 29.18 17.76 5.55
N VAL A 23 28.37 18.25 4.63
CA VAL A 23 26.96 17.87 4.60
C VAL A 23 26.97 16.39 4.25
N PRO A 24 26.50 15.48 5.15
CA PRO A 24 26.25 14.13 4.72
C PRO A 24 25.25 14.25 3.55
N MET A 25 25.69 13.93 2.35
CA MET A 25 24.76 13.62 1.28
C MET A 25 23.88 12.52 1.87
N GLY A 26 22.69 12.93 2.31
CA GLY A 26 21.68 11.99 2.76
C GLY A 26 21.61 10.95 1.64
N ALA A 27 21.85 9.69 1.99
CA ALA A 27 21.52 8.61 1.11
C ALA A 27 20.05 8.84 0.76
N GLU A 28 19.76 9.24 -0.47
CA GLU A 28 18.43 9.20 -1.00
C GLU A 28 18.04 7.74 -0.81
N ALA A 29 17.12 7.50 0.13
CA ALA A 29 16.47 6.22 0.22
C ALA A 29 15.86 6.02 -1.17
N SER A 30 16.46 5.15 -1.97
CA SER A 30 15.89 4.75 -3.24
C SER A 30 14.52 4.20 -2.86
N THR A 31 13.49 4.97 -3.17
CA THR A 31 12.12 4.49 -3.06
C THR A 31 12.03 3.43 -4.15
N GLU A 32 12.34 2.18 -3.81
CA GLU A 32 12.02 1.07 -4.68
C GLU A 32 10.50 1.16 -4.85
N LEU A 33 10.10 1.57 -6.04
CA LEU A 33 8.70 1.47 -6.43
C LEU A 33 8.30 0.01 -6.20
N PRO A 34 7.22 -0.25 -5.45
CA PRO A 34 6.79 -1.63 -5.21
C PRO A 34 6.66 -2.29 -6.59
N ILE A 35 7.34 -3.42 -6.75
CA ILE A 35 7.25 -4.23 -7.96
C ILE A 35 5.79 -4.65 -8.07
N GLN A 36 5.05 -3.99 -8.95
CA GLN A 36 3.67 -4.41 -9.24
C GLN A 36 3.73 -5.73 -10.01
N PRO A 37 3.03 -6.77 -9.56
CA PRO A 37 2.91 -7.99 -10.32
C PRO A 37 2.43 -7.66 -11.74
N ARG A 38 3.11 -8.17 -12.75
CA ARG A 38 2.65 -8.04 -14.13
C ARG A 38 1.54 -9.06 -14.35
N TYR A 39 0.33 -8.58 -14.30
CA TYR A 39 -0.83 -9.39 -14.66
C TYR A 39 -1.02 -9.43 -16.18
N THR A 40 -1.38 -10.60 -16.69
CA THR A 40 -1.63 -10.82 -18.12
C THR A 40 -3.06 -10.46 -18.50
N ASN A 41 -4.02 -10.80 -17.65
CA ASN A 41 -5.45 -10.59 -17.88
C ASN A 41 -5.98 -9.36 -17.15
N THR A 42 -5.33 -8.95 -16.07
CA THR A 42 -5.79 -7.87 -15.19
C THR A 42 -5.06 -6.58 -15.48
N ARG A 43 -5.82 -5.53 -15.72
CA ARG A 43 -5.30 -4.17 -15.93
C ARG A 43 -5.14 -3.43 -14.63
N ILE A 44 -6.14 -3.48 -13.75
CA ILE A 44 -6.18 -2.78 -12.46
C ILE A 44 -6.87 -3.68 -11.44
N ALA A 45 -6.32 -3.74 -10.24
CA ALA A 45 -6.97 -4.29 -9.07
C ALA A 45 -6.63 -3.40 -7.86
N THR A 46 -7.65 -2.88 -7.20
CA THR A 46 -7.48 -1.97 -6.06
C THR A 46 -8.47 -2.27 -4.95
N VAL A 47 -8.08 -1.94 -3.73
CA VAL A 47 -8.95 -1.95 -2.55
C VAL A 47 -8.85 -0.64 -1.81
N GLY A 48 -9.97 -0.18 -1.29
CA GLY A 48 -10.06 0.98 -0.40
C GLY A 48 -10.73 0.61 0.91
N LEU A 49 -10.17 1.06 2.01
CA LEU A 49 -10.70 0.85 3.35
C LEU A 49 -10.75 2.17 4.11
N SER A 50 -11.93 2.55 4.56
CA SER A 50 -12.15 3.75 5.36
C SER A 50 -13.13 3.51 6.51
N ASN A 51 -13.12 4.41 7.49
CA ASN A 51 -14.06 4.39 8.61
C ASN A 51 -14.96 5.62 8.53
N GLU A 52 -16.26 5.38 8.57
CA GLU A 52 -17.28 6.41 8.68
C GLU A 52 -18.08 6.18 9.96
N ASN A 53 -17.72 6.87 11.05
CA ASN A 53 -18.41 6.81 12.35
C ASN A 53 -18.62 5.38 12.89
N GLY A 54 -17.56 4.55 12.91
CA GLY A 54 -17.62 3.17 13.38
C GLY A 54 -18.11 2.17 12.33
N THR A 55 -18.33 2.62 11.10
CA THR A 55 -18.68 1.76 9.97
C THR A 55 -17.47 1.65 9.04
N ALA A 56 -16.97 0.45 8.85
CA ALA A 56 -15.97 0.16 7.83
C ALA A 56 -16.60 0.24 6.44
N VAL A 57 -16.04 1.07 5.58
CA VAL A 57 -16.40 1.17 4.15
C VAL A 57 -15.32 0.47 3.35
N CYS A 58 -15.68 -0.64 2.74
CA CYS A 58 -14.79 -1.52 1.99
C CYS A 58 -15.11 -1.40 0.50
N ILE A 59 -14.15 -0.99 -0.28
CA ILE A 59 -14.28 -0.79 -1.73
C ILE A 59 -13.33 -1.76 -2.43
N GLY A 60 -13.82 -2.47 -3.42
CA GLY A 60 -13.02 -3.32 -4.29
C GLY A 60 -13.28 -2.99 -5.74
N ASP A 61 -12.24 -2.86 -6.54
CA ASP A 61 -12.31 -2.62 -7.98
C ASP A 61 -11.33 -3.53 -8.71
N VAL A 62 -11.83 -4.19 -9.75
CA VAL A 62 -11.04 -5.04 -10.65
C VAL A 62 -11.44 -4.74 -12.07
N THR A 63 -10.46 -4.45 -12.92
CA THR A 63 -10.64 -4.26 -14.35
C THR A 63 -9.64 -5.13 -15.09
N GLY A 64 -10.15 -6.00 -15.95
CA GLY A 64 -9.38 -6.80 -16.90
C GLY A 64 -9.17 -6.09 -18.22
N TYR A 65 -8.35 -6.68 -19.08
CA TYR A 65 -8.23 -6.25 -20.46
C TYR A 65 -9.45 -6.66 -21.29
N ASP A 66 -9.60 -6.08 -22.47
CA ASP A 66 -10.68 -6.43 -23.39
C ASP A 66 -10.67 -7.93 -23.71
N GLY A 67 -11.84 -8.54 -23.73
CA GLY A 67 -12.00 -9.98 -23.95
C GLY A 67 -11.87 -10.85 -22.70
N THR A 68 -11.69 -10.23 -21.51
CA THR A 68 -11.73 -10.95 -20.24
C THR A 68 -13.06 -10.77 -19.51
N THR A 69 -13.32 -11.65 -18.54
CA THR A 69 -14.45 -11.56 -17.61
C THR A 69 -13.98 -11.72 -16.17
N ILE A 70 -14.66 -11.07 -15.24
CA ILE A 70 -14.37 -11.23 -13.80
C ILE A 70 -15.21 -12.40 -13.28
N TYR A 71 -14.61 -13.59 -13.30
CA TYR A 71 -15.32 -14.85 -13.05
C TYR A 71 -15.70 -15.05 -11.59
N LEU A 72 -14.82 -14.69 -10.67
CA LEU A 72 -15.01 -14.83 -9.23
C LEU A 72 -14.34 -13.68 -8.50
N VAL A 73 -15.04 -13.12 -7.53
CA VAL A 73 -14.50 -12.12 -6.60
C VAL A 73 -14.85 -12.50 -5.19
N GLU A 74 -13.85 -12.46 -4.33
CA GLU A 74 -13.96 -12.60 -2.90
C GLU A 74 -13.33 -11.37 -2.24
N MET A 75 -14.01 -10.81 -1.24
CA MET A 75 -13.48 -9.73 -0.43
C MET A 75 -13.60 -10.09 1.05
N VAL A 76 -12.54 -9.90 1.81
CA VAL A 76 -12.47 -10.29 3.22
C VAL A 76 -11.97 -9.12 4.05
N LEU A 77 -12.75 -8.72 5.07
CA LEU A 77 -12.33 -7.80 6.11
C LEU A 77 -11.90 -8.58 7.34
N GLU A 78 -10.69 -8.35 7.80
CA GLU A 78 -10.13 -8.97 9.00
C GLU A 78 -9.79 -7.91 10.04
N GLN A 79 -10.13 -8.17 11.30
CA GLN A 79 -9.62 -7.43 12.43
C GLN A 79 -8.35 -8.11 12.93
N LEU A 80 -7.29 -7.33 13.12
CA LEU A 80 -5.99 -7.82 13.55
C LEU A 80 -5.74 -7.47 15.02
N SER A 81 -5.15 -8.42 15.76
CA SER A 81 -4.60 -8.15 17.09
C SER A 81 -3.30 -7.33 16.98
N SER A 82 -2.79 -6.84 18.10
CA SER A 82 -1.47 -6.17 18.18
C SER A 82 -0.32 -7.05 17.70
N ALA A 83 -0.49 -8.38 17.74
CA ALA A 83 0.46 -9.35 17.20
C ALA A 83 0.25 -9.66 15.71
N GLY A 84 -0.68 -8.99 15.03
CA GLY A 84 -0.99 -9.21 13.62
C GLY A 84 -1.84 -10.46 13.34
N MET A 85 -2.39 -11.09 14.37
CA MET A 85 -3.25 -12.28 14.20
C MET A 85 -4.69 -11.85 13.95
N THR A 86 -5.37 -12.56 13.06
CA THR A 86 -6.80 -12.33 12.78
C THR A 86 -7.66 -12.71 13.98
N THR A 87 -8.45 -11.77 14.50
CA THR A 87 -9.39 -11.96 15.61
C THR A 87 -10.84 -11.98 15.17
N MET A 88 -11.14 -11.37 14.02
CA MET A 88 -12.47 -11.38 13.39
C MET A 88 -12.30 -11.42 11.88
N ARG A 89 -13.17 -12.13 11.19
CA ARG A 89 -13.16 -12.25 9.73
C ARG A 89 -14.58 -12.13 9.18
N ILE A 90 -14.75 -11.22 8.22
CA ILE A 90 -16.01 -10.98 7.51
C ILE A 90 -15.77 -11.21 6.02
N PRO A 91 -16.16 -12.37 5.47
CA PRO A 91 -16.02 -12.67 4.06
C PRO A 91 -17.26 -12.23 3.26
N TRP A 92 -17.03 -11.75 2.05
CA TRP A 92 -18.03 -11.59 1.00
C TRP A 92 -17.56 -12.39 -0.22
N THR A 93 -18.27 -13.45 -0.54
CA THR A 93 -17.88 -14.43 -1.56
C THR A 93 -18.94 -14.56 -2.65
N GLY A 94 -18.62 -15.26 -3.73
CA GLY A 94 -19.57 -15.59 -4.80
C GLY A 94 -19.96 -14.41 -5.67
N MET A 95 -19.19 -13.32 -5.65
CA MET A 95 -19.40 -12.17 -6.55
C MET A 95 -18.75 -12.44 -7.91
N SER A 96 -19.33 -11.93 -8.98
CA SER A 96 -18.80 -12.03 -10.33
C SER A 96 -19.35 -10.93 -11.23
N SER A 97 -18.75 -10.77 -12.40
CA SER A 97 -19.23 -9.90 -13.47
C SER A 97 -19.18 -10.65 -14.80
N THR A 98 -20.12 -10.37 -15.67
CA THR A 98 -20.11 -10.88 -17.06
C THR A 98 -19.26 -10.00 -17.98
N THR A 99 -18.72 -8.90 -17.46
CA THR A 99 -17.86 -7.96 -18.18
C THR A 99 -16.43 -8.02 -17.64
N ASN A 100 -15.54 -7.27 -18.25
CA ASN A 100 -14.15 -7.11 -17.79
C ASN A 100 -14.00 -6.12 -16.64
N SER A 101 -15.08 -5.64 -16.03
CA SER A 101 -15.03 -4.69 -14.92
C SER A 101 -15.95 -5.12 -13.78
N PHE A 102 -15.47 -4.95 -12.56
CA PHE A 102 -16.20 -5.25 -11.33
C PHE A 102 -15.85 -4.21 -10.26
N CYS A 103 -16.88 -3.59 -9.70
CA CYS A 103 -16.73 -2.71 -8.55
C CYS A 103 -17.73 -3.08 -7.47
N VAL A 104 -17.30 -3.09 -6.22
CA VAL A 104 -18.15 -3.40 -5.07
C VAL A 104 -17.86 -2.47 -3.91
N VAL A 105 -18.92 -2.09 -3.20
CA VAL A 105 -18.84 -1.36 -1.92
C VAL A 105 -19.60 -2.16 -0.88
N LYS A 106 -18.94 -2.50 0.23
CA LYS A 106 -19.52 -3.13 1.41
C LYS A 106 -19.36 -2.22 2.62
N ARG A 107 -20.40 -2.18 3.45
CA ARG A 107 -20.39 -1.41 4.69
C ARG A 107 -20.73 -2.33 5.86
N VAL A 108 -19.96 -2.25 6.95
CA VAL A 108 -20.18 -3.07 8.15
C VAL A 108 -19.74 -2.30 9.38
N GLY A 109 -20.55 -2.33 10.44
CA GLY A 109 -20.19 -1.78 11.74
C GLY A 109 -19.03 -2.58 12.35
N VAL A 110 -17.99 -1.87 12.80
CA VAL A 110 -16.82 -2.50 13.41
C VAL A 110 -16.36 -1.72 14.65
N PRO A 111 -15.79 -2.39 15.67
CA PRO A 111 -15.16 -1.72 16.80
C PRO A 111 -14.03 -0.80 16.37
N THR A 112 -13.85 0.33 17.06
CA THR A 112 -12.71 1.23 16.90
C THR A 112 -11.55 0.83 17.82
N GLY A 113 -10.35 1.34 17.55
CA GLY A 113 -9.13 1.03 18.31
C GLY A 113 -8.37 -0.19 17.83
N PHE A 114 -8.72 -0.75 16.66
CA PHE A 114 -8.09 -1.94 16.09
C PHE A 114 -7.53 -1.67 14.69
N ASN A 115 -6.59 -2.52 14.28
CA ASN A 115 -6.12 -2.58 12.91
C ASN A 115 -7.03 -3.51 12.10
N TYR A 116 -7.34 -3.10 10.90
CA TYR A 116 -8.14 -3.86 9.95
C TYR A 116 -7.38 -4.07 8.66
N ARG A 117 -7.50 -5.27 8.08
CA ARG A 117 -7.00 -5.62 6.75
C ARG A 117 -8.17 -5.95 5.85
N LEU A 118 -8.23 -5.31 4.70
CA LEU A 118 -9.14 -5.67 3.63
C LEU A 118 -8.35 -6.34 2.50
N THR A 119 -8.77 -7.53 2.11
CA THR A 119 -8.19 -8.28 1.00
C THR A 119 -9.25 -8.53 -0.05
N LEU A 120 -8.93 -8.24 -1.29
CA LEU A 120 -9.72 -8.59 -2.48
C LEU A 120 -8.95 -9.65 -3.27
N THR A 121 -9.62 -10.74 -3.57
CA THR A 121 -9.11 -11.79 -4.47
C THR A 121 -10.07 -11.96 -5.62
N ALA A 122 -9.58 -11.93 -6.84
CA ALA A 122 -10.41 -12.09 -8.04
C ALA A 122 -9.77 -13.07 -9.03
N VAL A 123 -10.61 -13.78 -9.76
CA VAL A 123 -10.22 -14.59 -10.91
C VAL A 123 -10.66 -13.86 -12.17
N VAL A 124 -9.70 -13.43 -12.97
CA VAL A 124 -9.91 -12.78 -14.26
C VAL A 124 -9.67 -13.81 -15.36
N ARG A 125 -10.73 -14.13 -16.07
CA ARG A 125 -10.77 -15.19 -17.08
C ARG A 125 -10.65 -14.61 -18.48
N SER A 126 -9.72 -15.15 -19.26
CA SER A 126 -9.65 -14.98 -20.71
C SER A 126 -10.04 -16.28 -21.42
N SER A 127 -10.03 -16.28 -22.74
CA SER A 127 -10.28 -17.51 -23.52
C SER A 127 -9.22 -18.60 -23.33
N THR A 128 -8.04 -18.24 -22.86
CA THR A 128 -6.87 -19.12 -22.77
C THR A 128 -6.36 -19.37 -21.36
N LEU A 129 -6.64 -18.47 -20.42
CA LEU A 129 -6.04 -18.50 -19.08
C LEU A 129 -6.95 -17.86 -18.03
N ASP A 130 -7.05 -18.51 -16.87
CA ASP A 130 -7.57 -17.91 -15.64
C ASP A 130 -6.40 -17.34 -14.83
N GLU A 131 -6.49 -16.07 -14.46
CA GLU A 131 -5.50 -15.37 -13.67
C GLU A 131 -6.10 -14.99 -12.32
N THR A 132 -5.44 -15.38 -11.22
CA THR A 132 -5.84 -14.98 -9.89
C THR A 132 -5.04 -13.75 -9.46
N VAL A 133 -5.76 -12.72 -9.05
CA VAL A 133 -5.20 -11.46 -8.54
C VAL A 133 -5.61 -11.28 -7.09
N SER A 134 -4.69 -10.84 -6.23
CA SER A 134 -4.97 -10.55 -4.83
C SER A 134 -4.32 -9.23 -4.44
N VAL A 135 -5.10 -8.33 -3.85
CA VAL A 135 -4.65 -7.03 -3.34
C VAL A 135 -5.20 -6.79 -1.96
N SER A 136 -4.43 -6.13 -1.11
CA SER A 136 -4.84 -5.85 0.28
C SER A 136 -4.42 -4.46 0.73
N THR A 137 -5.13 -3.93 1.72
CA THR A 137 -4.80 -2.69 2.42
C THR A 137 -5.09 -2.85 3.90
N GLU A 138 -4.31 -2.15 4.73
CA GLU A 138 -4.51 -2.12 6.19
C GLU A 138 -4.79 -0.70 6.65
N LYS A 139 -5.64 -0.58 7.66
CA LYS A 139 -5.96 0.69 8.30
C LYS A 139 -6.37 0.51 9.75
N GLN A 140 -5.93 1.43 10.60
CA GLN A 140 -6.39 1.53 11.98
C GLN A 140 -7.66 2.40 12.03
N PHE A 141 -8.64 1.97 12.81
CA PHE A 141 -9.90 2.69 13.07
C PHE A 141 -10.02 3.06 14.54
#